data_e61217c08638f6247fe85df748da1b94
#
_entry.id   e61217c08638f6247fe85df748da1b94
#
_cell.length_a   1.000
_cell.length_b   1.000
_cell.length_c   1.000
_cell.angle_alpha   90.00
_cell.angle_beta   90.00
_cell.angle_gamma   90.00
#
_symmetry.space_group_name_H-M   'P 1'
#
loop_
_entity.id
_entity.type
_entity.pdbx_description
1 polymer ?
#
loop_
_entity_poly.entity_id
_entity_poly.type
_entity_poly.pdbx_seq_one_letter_code
_entity_poly.pdbx_strand_id
1 'polypeptide(L)'
;MTNNAIEVTHARMRFGDVVALDDVSLAIGAGSMVGLIGHNGAGKSTLFKLMLGLNAPDAGEVRVHGVPTGARGFRDVRRRIGYLPETFVTYDNLTGEEVLHLFADLKRVPRAACAGVLERVGLGHAAQRRVRGYSKGMRQRLGFAQVLLGAPDLIFLDEPTNGLDPEGIHDFYRILRDVQAQGATIVITSHILAEIQERVDHLVILNGGRIAAQGTLAELRARMVLPSEIRITLQRGEGSRIHAALAQLAGLELTIERDCVRVACLPDQKLAVLHILAALADAVRDIAIHEPSLEDLFLGYGGAYGRQR
;
A
#
# COMPACT_ATOMS: atom_id res chain seq x y z
N MET A 1 22.99 -5.10 15.17
CA MET A 1 21.62 -5.23 15.68
C MET A 1 20.74 -4.36 14.80
N THR A 2 19.78 -4.94 14.10
CA THR A 2 18.80 -4.20 13.30
C THR A 2 17.97 -3.33 14.24
N ASN A 3 17.99 -2.02 14.01
CA ASN A 3 17.20 -1.08 14.82
C ASN A 3 15.75 -1.10 14.30
N ASN A 4 14.92 -2.01 14.82
CA ASN A 4 13.52 -2.12 14.42
C ASN A 4 12.66 -1.11 15.20
N ALA A 5 11.87 -0.33 14.46
CA ALA A 5 10.86 0.55 15.05
C ALA A 5 9.63 -0.25 15.51
N ILE A 6 9.28 -1.31 14.78
CA ILE A 6 8.14 -2.19 15.11
C ILE A 6 8.58 -3.64 14.95
N GLU A 7 8.16 -4.47 15.90
CA GLU A 7 8.31 -5.92 15.86
C GLU A 7 6.97 -6.58 16.22
N VAL A 8 6.51 -7.46 15.35
CA VAL A 8 5.34 -8.30 15.58
C VAL A 8 5.80 -9.74 15.51
N THR A 9 5.52 -10.52 16.55
CA THR A 9 5.98 -11.90 16.68
C THR A 9 4.79 -12.81 16.95
N HIS A 10 4.48 -13.68 15.99
CA HIS A 10 3.42 -14.70 16.06
C HIS A 10 2.07 -14.15 16.54
N ALA A 11 1.70 -12.92 16.12
CA ALA A 11 0.49 -12.26 16.55
C ALA A 11 -0.76 -12.97 16.00
N ARG A 12 -1.70 -13.27 16.91
CA ARG A 12 -3.02 -13.80 16.59
C ARG A 12 -4.10 -12.91 17.18
N MET A 13 -5.21 -12.76 16.46
CA MET A 13 -6.36 -11.98 16.91
C MET A 13 -7.66 -12.52 16.33
N ARG A 14 -8.66 -12.71 17.20
CA ARG A 14 -9.99 -13.17 16.82
C ARG A 14 -11.05 -12.20 17.33
N PHE A 15 -12.16 -12.12 16.60
CA PHE A 15 -13.36 -11.42 17.00
C PHE A 15 -14.54 -12.41 16.90
N GLY A 16 -14.93 -12.99 18.01
CA GLY A 16 -15.87 -14.11 18.01
C GLY A 16 -15.32 -15.27 17.19
N ASP A 17 -16.04 -15.70 16.15
CA ASP A 17 -15.64 -16.80 15.27
C ASP A 17 -14.71 -16.36 14.13
N VAL A 18 -14.51 -15.05 13.93
CA VAL A 18 -13.68 -14.52 12.85
C VAL A 18 -12.22 -14.41 13.29
N VAL A 19 -11.33 -15.12 12.59
CA VAL A 19 -9.87 -14.97 12.74
C VAL A 19 -9.43 -13.78 11.91
N ALA A 20 -9.11 -12.67 12.58
CA ALA A 20 -8.67 -11.43 11.91
C ALA A 20 -7.16 -11.43 11.61
N LEU A 21 -6.35 -12.07 12.48
CA LEU A 21 -4.92 -12.28 12.27
C LEU A 21 -4.57 -13.71 12.73
N ASP A 22 -3.77 -14.40 11.92
CA ASP A 22 -3.36 -15.78 12.17
C ASP A 22 -1.86 -15.93 11.93
N ASP A 23 -1.10 -15.93 13.01
CA ASP A 23 0.35 -16.14 13.04
C ASP A 23 1.16 -15.10 12.26
N VAL A 24 0.85 -13.81 12.46
CA VAL A 24 1.52 -12.69 11.79
C VAL A 24 2.83 -12.38 12.48
N SER A 25 3.93 -12.41 11.70
CA SER A 25 5.28 -12.01 12.16
C SER A 25 5.90 -11.06 11.15
N LEU A 26 6.31 -9.86 11.59
CA LEU A 26 6.99 -8.87 10.75
C LEU A 26 7.90 -7.97 11.59
N ALA A 27 8.92 -7.40 10.94
CA ALA A 27 9.80 -6.41 11.51
C ALA A 27 9.88 -5.20 10.57
N ILE A 28 9.72 -3.99 11.12
CA ILE A 28 9.82 -2.72 10.39
C ILE A 28 11.03 -1.96 10.91
N GLY A 29 12.01 -1.75 10.05
CA GLY A 29 13.22 -1.00 10.37
C GLY A 29 12.93 0.48 10.63
N ALA A 30 13.68 1.10 11.55
CA ALA A 30 13.57 2.52 11.81
C ALA A 30 13.94 3.34 10.55
N GLY A 31 13.20 4.43 10.31
CA GLY A 31 13.40 5.32 9.16
C GLY A 31 12.89 4.76 7.82
N SER A 32 12.23 3.60 7.80
CA SER A 32 11.65 3.05 6.57
C SER A 32 10.20 3.48 6.35
N MET A 33 9.78 3.52 5.09
CA MET A 33 8.38 3.68 4.68
C MET A 33 7.85 2.34 4.19
N VAL A 34 6.83 1.79 4.88
CA VAL A 34 6.29 0.45 4.63
C VAL A 34 4.83 0.54 4.20
N GLY A 35 4.52 -0.11 3.08
CA GLY A 35 3.16 -0.30 2.60
C GLY A 35 2.55 -1.61 3.11
N LEU A 36 1.44 -1.52 3.83
CA LEU A 36 0.65 -2.66 4.29
C LEU A 36 -0.54 -2.84 3.35
N ILE A 37 -0.48 -3.82 2.48
CA ILE A 37 -1.42 -4.05 1.38
C ILE A 37 -2.32 -5.26 1.67
N GLY A 38 -3.55 -5.20 1.19
CA GLY A 38 -4.49 -6.31 1.25
C GLY A 38 -5.90 -5.85 0.94
N HIS A 39 -6.75 -6.77 0.52
CA HIS A 39 -8.17 -6.50 0.30
C HIS A 39 -8.90 -6.09 1.61
N ASN A 40 -10.13 -5.62 1.50
CA ASN A 40 -10.95 -5.33 2.66
C ASN A 40 -11.22 -6.63 3.46
N GLY A 41 -10.99 -6.57 4.77
CA GLY A 41 -11.05 -7.76 5.63
C GLY A 41 -9.76 -8.59 5.71
N ALA A 42 -8.68 -8.24 5.01
CA ALA A 42 -7.41 -8.96 5.08
C ALA A 42 -6.69 -8.89 6.44
N GLY A 43 -7.14 -8.02 7.36
CA GLY A 43 -6.54 -7.86 8.69
C GLY A 43 -5.72 -6.58 8.88
N LYS A 44 -5.58 -5.71 7.87
CA LYS A 44 -4.77 -4.47 7.92
C LYS A 44 -5.08 -3.59 9.13
N SER A 45 -6.34 -3.18 9.27
CA SER A 45 -6.76 -2.29 10.37
C SER A 45 -6.65 -2.97 11.74
N THR A 46 -6.79 -4.30 11.80
CA THR A 46 -6.55 -5.06 13.04
C THR A 46 -5.07 -5.02 13.41
N LEU A 47 -4.18 -5.27 12.46
CA LEU A 47 -2.73 -5.20 12.69
C LEU A 47 -2.30 -3.77 13.09
N PHE A 48 -2.86 -2.72 12.47
CA PHE A 48 -2.65 -1.33 12.89
C PHE A 48 -3.05 -1.12 14.34
N LYS A 49 -4.24 -1.58 14.75
CA LYS A 49 -4.72 -1.44 16.13
C LYS A 49 -3.83 -2.15 17.14
N LEU A 50 -3.22 -3.29 16.78
CA LEU A 50 -2.22 -3.96 17.62
C LEU A 50 -0.94 -3.13 17.74
N MET A 51 -0.41 -2.62 16.62
CA MET A 51 0.80 -1.80 16.62
C MET A 51 0.59 -0.45 17.32
N LEU A 52 -0.61 0.13 17.27
CA LEU A 52 -0.98 1.34 18.02
C LEU A 52 -1.24 1.05 19.52
N GLY A 53 -1.27 -0.23 19.93
CA GLY A 53 -1.63 -0.64 21.28
C GLY A 53 -3.06 -0.29 21.67
N LEU A 54 -3.96 -0.23 20.67
CA LEU A 54 -5.41 -0.05 20.88
C LEU A 54 -6.09 -1.38 21.22
N ASN A 55 -5.54 -2.48 20.71
CA ASN A 55 -5.94 -3.85 21.04
C ASN A 55 -4.70 -4.62 21.53
N ALA A 56 -4.93 -5.64 22.36
CA ALA A 56 -3.93 -6.64 22.69
C ALA A 56 -4.12 -7.87 21.80
N PRO A 57 -3.06 -8.55 21.32
CA PRO A 57 -3.19 -9.80 20.61
C PRO A 57 -3.66 -10.92 21.54
N ASP A 58 -4.40 -11.91 21.01
CA ASP A 58 -4.80 -13.11 21.78
C ASP A 58 -3.60 -14.04 22.03
N ALA A 59 -2.61 -14.02 21.12
CA ALA A 59 -1.33 -14.71 21.24
C ALA A 59 -0.24 -13.94 20.49
N GLY A 60 1.02 -14.20 20.85
CA GLY A 60 2.17 -13.49 20.31
C GLY A 60 2.42 -12.16 21.02
N GLU A 61 3.29 -11.34 20.42
CA GLU A 61 3.71 -10.06 21.00
C GLU A 61 3.86 -8.99 19.91
N VAL A 62 3.58 -7.74 20.29
CA VAL A 62 3.85 -6.56 19.46
C VAL A 62 4.68 -5.58 20.27
N ARG A 63 5.83 -5.18 19.73
CA ARG A 63 6.73 -4.18 20.30
C ARG A 63 6.87 -3.00 19.36
N VAL A 64 6.91 -1.80 19.92
CA VAL A 64 7.20 -0.56 19.22
C VAL A 64 8.33 0.14 19.97
N HIS A 65 9.41 0.46 19.27
CA HIS A 65 10.65 0.96 19.87
C HIS A 65 11.13 0.08 21.05
N GLY A 66 11.02 -1.25 20.88
CA GLY A 66 11.39 -2.23 21.90
C GLY A 66 10.42 -2.36 23.08
N VAL A 67 9.37 -1.51 23.16
CA VAL A 67 8.39 -1.53 24.26
C VAL A 67 7.15 -2.33 23.84
N PRO A 68 6.73 -3.37 24.60
CA PRO A 68 5.50 -4.10 24.33
C PRO A 68 4.29 -3.16 24.37
N THR A 69 3.38 -3.29 23.38
CA THR A 69 2.21 -2.40 23.26
C THR A 69 1.23 -2.51 24.41
N GLY A 70 1.22 -3.64 25.15
CA GLY A 70 0.43 -3.85 26.36
C GLY A 70 1.09 -3.33 27.65
N ALA A 71 2.34 -2.88 27.60
CA ALA A 71 3.06 -2.43 28.80
C ALA A 71 2.64 -1.02 29.23
N ARG A 72 2.72 -0.73 30.55
CA ARG A 72 2.43 0.61 31.09
C ARG A 72 3.29 1.72 30.45
N GLY A 73 4.56 1.42 30.13
CA GLY A 73 5.51 2.35 29.48
C GLY A 73 5.14 2.69 28.02
N PHE A 74 4.24 1.96 27.39
CA PHE A 74 3.82 2.22 26.02
C PHE A 74 3.10 3.57 25.85
N ARG A 75 2.56 4.14 26.92
CA ARG A 75 1.95 5.49 26.90
C ARG A 75 2.93 6.56 26.43
N ASP A 76 4.21 6.45 26.77
CA ASP A 76 5.22 7.43 26.36
C ASP A 76 5.65 7.23 24.90
N VAL A 77 5.71 5.98 24.45
CA VAL A 77 5.89 5.65 23.02
C VAL A 77 4.73 6.22 22.20
N ARG A 78 3.48 6.05 22.67
CA ARG A 78 2.28 6.52 21.94
C ARG A 78 2.28 8.04 21.71
N ARG A 79 2.90 8.84 22.57
CA ARG A 79 3.02 10.30 22.38
C ARG A 79 3.87 10.68 21.16
N ARG A 80 4.77 9.80 20.75
CA ARG A 80 5.66 9.97 19.60
C ARG A 80 5.07 9.41 18.32
N ILE A 81 3.85 8.84 18.38
CA ILE A 81 3.14 8.27 17.25
C ILE A 81 2.20 9.32 16.65
N GLY A 82 2.28 9.50 15.33
CA GLY A 82 1.26 10.15 14.53
C GLY A 82 0.33 9.11 13.92
N TYR A 83 -0.99 9.29 14.04
CA TYR A 83 -1.97 8.38 13.45
C TYR A 83 -3.04 9.12 12.68
N LEU A 84 -3.23 8.75 11.42
CA LEU A 84 -4.34 9.16 10.57
C LEU A 84 -5.25 7.97 10.34
N PRO A 85 -6.46 7.93 10.90
CA PRO A 85 -7.45 6.91 10.60
C PRO A 85 -8.03 7.09 9.19
N GLU A 86 -8.58 6.05 8.61
CA GLU A 86 -9.27 6.07 7.30
C GLU A 86 -10.34 7.18 7.22
N THR A 87 -11.10 7.36 8.31
CA THR A 87 -12.07 8.44 8.44
C THR A 87 -11.63 9.38 9.55
N PHE A 88 -11.16 10.57 9.16
CA PHE A 88 -10.84 11.63 10.11
C PHE A 88 -12.09 12.42 10.48
N VAL A 89 -12.56 12.22 11.71
CA VAL A 89 -13.73 12.92 12.28
C VAL A 89 -13.25 14.05 13.17
N THR A 90 -13.83 15.23 12.99
CA THR A 90 -13.54 16.41 13.79
C THR A 90 -14.77 17.29 13.94
N TYR A 91 -14.65 18.42 14.64
CA TYR A 91 -15.75 19.34 14.96
C TYR A 91 -16.01 20.31 13.81
N ASP A 92 -17.15 20.21 13.16
CA ASP A 92 -17.54 21.01 11.99
C ASP A 92 -17.71 22.52 12.26
N ASN A 93 -17.98 22.90 13.52
CA ASN A 93 -18.14 24.28 13.97
C ASN A 93 -16.81 24.99 14.28
N LEU A 94 -15.70 24.24 14.41
CA LEU A 94 -14.37 24.80 14.63
C LEU A 94 -13.71 25.19 13.30
N THR A 95 -12.77 26.13 13.36
CA THR A 95 -11.86 26.43 12.25
C THR A 95 -10.76 25.36 12.14
N GLY A 96 -10.07 25.30 10.99
CA GLY A 96 -8.94 24.38 10.83
C GLY A 96 -7.84 24.63 11.86
N GLU A 97 -7.56 25.89 12.18
CA GLU A 97 -6.59 26.29 13.20
C GLU A 97 -7.03 25.86 14.61
N GLU A 98 -8.29 26.10 14.98
CA GLU A 98 -8.84 25.68 16.28
C GLU A 98 -8.78 24.17 16.48
N VAL A 99 -9.10 23.40 15.42
CA VAL A 99 -8.95 21.93 15.44
C VAL A 99 -7.50 21.56 15.68
N LEU A 100 -6.56 22.19 14.98
CA LEU A 100 -5.14 21.86 15.13
C LEU A 100 -4.60 22.29 16.49
N HIS A 101 -5.08 23.41 17.06
CA HIS A 101 -4.78 23.83 18.44
C HIS A 101 -5.23 22.79 19.48
N LEU A 102 -6.44 22.20 19.29
CA LEU A 102 -6.94 21.14 20.15
C LEU A 102 -5.99 19.92 20.15
N PHE A 103 -5.53 19.50 18.98
CA PHE A 103 -4.56 18.40 18.87
C PHE A 103 -3.18 18.77 19.42
N ALA A 104 -2.74 20.02 19.26
CA ALA A 104 -1.49 20.51 19.84
C ALA A 104 -1.53 20.43 21.39
N ASP A 105 -2.62 20.86 22.00
CA ASP A 105 -2.82 20.79 23.44
C ASP A 105 -2.82 19.33 23.94
N LEU A 106 -3.54 18.43 23.25
CA LEU A 106 -3.57 16.99 23.59
C LEU A 106 -2.19 16.34 23.49
N LYS A 107 -1.40 16.72 22.48
CA LYS A 107 -0.02 16.23 22.28
C LYS A 107 1.01 16.99 23.13
N ARG A 108 0.63 18.08 23.81
CA ARG A 108 1.51 18.99 24.55
C ARG A 108 2.57 19.65 23.66
N VAL A 109 2.19 19.99 22.44
CA VAL A 109 3.00 20.72 21.46
C VAL A 109 2.60 22.21 21.52
N PRO A 110 3.55 23.15 21.43
CA PRO A 110 3.23 24.58 21.38
C PRO A 110 2.29 24.91 20.23
N ARG A 111 1.20 25.64 20.48
CA ARG A 111 0.24 26.08 19.44
C ARG A 111 0.90 26.88 18.31
N ALA A 112 2.01 27.57 18.59
CA ALA A 112 2.79 28.29 17.59
C ALA A 112 3.27 27.41 16.44
N ALA A 113 3.39 26.09 16.64
CA ALA A 113 3.75 25.14 15.58
C ALA A 113 2.61 24.91 14.54
N CYS A 114 1.36 25.22 14.92
CA CYS A 114 0.19 24.88 14.10
C CYS A 114 0.16 25.61 12.76
N ALA A 115 0.50 26.89 12.73
CA ALA A 115 0.50 27.69 11.49
C ALA A 115 1.46 27.08 10.45
N GLY A 116 2.69 26.75 10.83
CA GLY A 116 3.66 26.12 9.92
C GLY A 116 3.23 24.75 9.42
N VAL A 117 2.54 23.98 10.26
CA VAL A 117 2.01 22.67 9.83
C VAL A 117 0.84 22.83 8.86
N LEU A 118 -0.07 23.81 9.08
CA LEU A 118 -1.16 24.12 8.14
C LEU A 118 -0.63 24.57 6.79
N GLU A 119 0.40 25.42 6.77
CA GLU A 119 1.07 25.81 5.52
C GLU A 119 1.66 24.60 4.82
N ARG A 120 2.35 23.72 5.54
CA ARG A 120 3.00 22.53 4.98
C ARG A 120 2.02 21.59 4.28
N VAL A 121 0.77 21.47 4.77
CA VAL A 121 -0.28 20.65 4.14
C VAL A 121 -1.15 21.44 3.16
N GLY A 122 -0.82 22.70 2.85
CA GLY A 122 -1.53 23.55 1.90
C GLY A 122 -2.87 24.09 2.41
N LEU A 123 -3.05 24.18 3.74
CA LEU A 123 -4.26 24.70 4.37
C LEU A 123 -4.12 26.09 5.00
N GLY A 124 -2.95 26.76 4.87
CA GLY A 124 -2.72 28.07 5.46
C GLY A 124 -3.79 29.09 5.05
N HIS A 125 -4.13 29.15 3.77
CA HIS A 125 -5.16 30.04 3.22
C HIS A 125 -6.59 29.80 3.78
N ALA A 126 -6.83 28.61 4.34
CA ALA A 126 -8.13 28.19 4.85
C ALA A 126 -8.14 27.99 6.38
N ALA A 127 -7.04 28.30 7.07
CA ALA A 127 -6.86 28.05 8.51
C ALA A 127 -8.02 28.59 9.36
N GLN A 128 -8.50 29.81 9.06
CA GLN A 128 -9.59 30.49 9.77
C GLN A 128 -10.99 30.09 9.29
N ARG A 129 -11.10 29.27 8.23
CA ARG A 129 -12.39 28.81 7.72
C ARG A 129 -12.90 27.65 8.56
N ARG A 130 -14.20 27.62 8.87
CA ARG A 130 -14.82 26.50 9.60
C ARG A 130 -14.76 25.20 8.81
N VAL A 131 -14.49 24.08 9.50
CA VAL A 131 -14.30 22.74 8.91
C VAL A 131 -15.55 22.24 8.18
N ARG A 132 -16.76 22.68 8.57
CA ARG A 132 -18.00 22.37 7.81
C ARG A 132 -17.93 22.80 6.33
N GLY A 133 -17.14 23.84 6.03
CA GLY A 133 -16.93 24.32 4.66
C GLY A 133 -15.73 23.70 3.95
N TYR A 134 -15.02 22.74 4.56
CA TYR A 134 -13.90 22.04 3.93
C TYR A 134 -14.42 20.96 2.97
N SER A 135 -13.72 20.81 1.83
CA SER A 135 -13.90 19.64 0.96
C SER A 135 -13.38 18.38 1.65
N LYS A 136 -13.69 17.20 1.11
CA LYS A 136 -13.16 15.93 1.60
C LYS A 136 -11.63 15.94 1.64
N GLY A 137 -10.97 16.42 0.57
CA GLY A 137 -9.52 16.54 0.50
C GLY A 137 -8.94 17.52 1.53
N MET A 138 -9.61 18.66 1.79
CA MET A 138 -9.18 19.60 2.84
C MET A 138 -9.32 18.99 4.24
N ARG A 139 -10.36 18.20 4.51
CA ARG A 139 -10.50 17.47 5.77
C ARG A 139 -9.39 16.42 5.93
N GLN A 140 -9.04 15.72 4.85
CA GLN A 140 -7.94 14.75 4.85
C GLN A 140 -6.59 15.44 5.11
N ARG A 141 -6.32 16.57 4.46
CA ARG A 141 -5.12 17.38 4.71
C ARG A 141 -5.07 17.90 6.16
N LEU A 142 -6.20 18.28 6.76
CA LEU A 142 -6.27 18.67 8.18
C LEU A 142 -5.98 17.49 9.11
N GLY A 143 -6.53 16.30 8.79
CA GLY A 143 -6.20 15.06 9.47
C GLY A 143 -4.70 14.72 9.38
N PHE A 144 -4.09 14.97 8.23
CA PHE A 144 -2.65 14.80 8.06
C PHE A 144 -1.84 15.85 8.84
N ALA A 145 -2.30 17.09 8.90
CA ALA A 145 -1.67 18.14 9.71
C ALA A 145 -1.55 17.71 11.19
N GLN A 146 -2.61 17.14 11.79
CA GLN A 146 -2.55 16.69 13.18
C GLN A 146 -1.54 15.55 13.37
N VAL A 147 -1.31 14.70 12.35
CA VAL A 147 -0.27 13.64 12.41
C VAL A 147 1.10 14.27 12.58
N LEU A 148 1.42 15.31 11.81
CA LEU A 148 2.73 15.96 11.75
C LEU A 148 3.07 16.79 13.00
N LEU A 149 2.08 17.11 13.86
CA LEU A 149 2.31 17.86 15.10
C LEU A 149 3.24 17.13 16.04
N GLY A 150 4.27 17.85 16.49
CA GLY A 150 5.25 17.33 17.46
C GLY A 150 6.34 16.47 16.85
N ALA A 151 6.50 16.48 15.51
CA ALA A 151 7.52 15.75 14.78
C ALA A 151 7.59 14.26 15.22
N PRO A 152 6.54 13.46 14.97
CA PRO A 152 6.50 12.06 15.38
C PRO A 152 7.62 11.26 14.69
N ASP A 153 8.21 10.32 15.39
CA ASP A 153 9.21 9.40 14.85
C ASP A 153 8.60 8.11 14.27
N LEU A 154 7.30 7.90 14.51
CA LEU A 154 6.54 6.81 13.95
C LEU A 154 5.16 7.31 13.50
N ILE A 155 4.81 7.04 12.24
CA ILE A 155 3.59 7.51 11.60
C ILE A 155 2.81 6.32 11.06
N PHE A 156 1.52 6.26 11.40
CA PHE A 156 0.56 5.31 10.87
C PHE A 156 -0.51 6.03 10.05
N LEU A 157 -0.74 5.59 8.82
CA LEU A 157 -1.67 6.21 7.90
C LEU A 157 -2.60 5.14 7.32
N ASP A 158 -3.88 5.21 7.65
CA ASP A 158 -4.88 4.24 7.20
C ASP A 158 -5.60 4.80 5.98
N GLU A 159 -5.36 4.22 4.78
CA GLU A 159 -5.93 4.65 3.49
C GLU A 159 -5.85 6.17 3.26
N PRO A 160 -4.67 6.80 3.42
CA PRO A 160 -4.55 8.26 3.56
C PRO A 160 -4.84 9.05 2.28
N THR A 161 -4.81 8.43 1.12
CA THR A 161 -5.02 9.06 -0.19
C THR A 161 -6.49 9.17 -0.57
N ASN A 162 -7.39 8.55 0.20
CA ASN A 162 -8.82 8.56 -0.07
C ASN A 162 -9.40 9.99 -0.09
N GLY A 163 -9.82 10.44 -1.29
CA GLY A 163 -10.45 11.75 -1.49
C GLY A 163 -9.49 12.90 -1.78
N LEU A 164 -8.21 12.59 -2.00
CA LEU A 164 -7.25 13.52 -2.59
C LEU A 164 -7.30 13.41 -4.12
N ASP A 165 -7.07 14.52 -4.79
CA ASP A 165 -6.81 14.57 -6.22
C ASP A 165 -5.36 14.14 -6.53
N PRO A 166 -5.00 13.89 -7.80
CA PRO A 166 -3.65 13.45 -8.17
C PRO A 166 -2.54 14.39 -7.69
N GLU A 167 -2.76 15.71 -7.72
CA GLU A 167 -1.81 16.69 -7.22
C GLU A 167 -1.68 16.61 -5.69
N GLY A 168 -2.81 16.47 -5.00
CA GLY A 168 -2.84 16.27 -3.55
C GLY A 168 -2.13 15.00 -3.11
N ILE A 169 -2.25 13.91 -3.87
CA ILE A 169 -1.52 12.66 -3.62
C ILE A 169 -0.01 12.88 -3.78
N HIS A 170 0.40 13.58 -4.84
CA HIS A 170 1.81 13.90 -5.07
C HIS A 170 2.40 14.72 -3.91
N ASP A 171 1.72 15.81 -3.51
CA ASP A 171 2.13 16.65 -2.38
C ASP A 171 2.19 15.88 -1.07
N PHE A 172 1.21 15.01 -0.82
CA PHE A 172 1.16 14.16 0.37
C PHE A 172 2.41 13.27 0.48
N TYR A 173 2.78 12.56 -0.59
CA TYR A 173 3.97 11.71 -0.58
C TYR A 173 5.27 12.50 -0.54
N ARG A 174 5.33 13.70 -1.12
CA ARG A 174 6.47 14.60 -0.98
C ARG A 174 6.70 14.96 0.48
N ILE A 175 5.65 15.34 1.21
CA ILE A 175 5.74 15.63 2.65
C ILE A 175 6.17 14.39 3.44
N LEU A 176 5.66 13.20 3.10
CA LEU A 176 6.08 11.95 3.77
C LEU A 176 7.55 11.65 3.55
N ARG A 177 8.08 11.85 2.34
CA ARG A 177 9.50 11.68 2.05
C ARG A 177 10.38 12.64 2.86
N ASP A 178 9.95 13.90 3.00
CA ASP A 178 10.65 14.88 3.84
C ASP A 178 10.69 14.46 5.31
N VAL A 179 9.59 13.91 5.83
CA VAL A 179 9.49 13.43 7.21
C VAL A 179 10.30 12.16 7.42
N GLN A 180 10.30 11.26 6.45
CA GLN A 180 11.14 10.06 6.44
C GLN A 180 12.63 10.43 6.43
N ALA A 181 13.03 11.40 5.60
CA ALA A 181 14.41 11.89 5.55
C ALA A 181 14.89 12.50 6.89
N GLN A 182 13.95 12.96 7.74
CA GLN A 182 14.21 13.40 9.11
C GLN A 182 14.29 12.23 10.11
N GLY A 183 14.16 10.99 9.65
CA GLY A 183 14.32 9.77 10.45
C GLY A 183 13.01 9.12 10.91
N ALA A 184 11.84 9.64 10.53
CA ALA A 184 10.59 9.02 10.90
C ALA A 184 10.34 7.70 10.16
N THR A 185 9.77 6.73 10.86
CA THR A 185 9.26 5.48 10.29
C THR A 185 7.81 5.66 9.92
N ILE A 186 7.41 5.18 8.75
CA ILE A 186 6.06 5.40 8.22
C ILE A 186 5.45 4.06 7.82
N VAL A 187 4.22 3.81 8.27
CA VAL A 187 3.43 2.63 7.88
C VAL A 187 2.13 3.12 7.25
N ILE A 188 1.89 2.71 6.00
CA ILE A 188 0.74 3.16 5.20
C ILE A 188 -0.07 1.94 4.82
N THR A 189 -1.39 1.94 5.07
CA THR A 189 -2.27 0.93 4.47
C THR A 189 -2.77 1.42 3.11
N SER A 190 -2.95 0.49 2.19
CA SER A 190 -3.71 0.68 0.96
C SER A 190 -4.37 -0.63 0.54
N HIS A 191 -5.48 -0.54 -0.15
CA HIS A 191 -6.08 -1.67 -0.87
C HIS A 191 -5.72 -1.66 -2.35
N ILE A 192 -5.03 -0.63 -2.84
CA ILE A 192 -4.57 -0.47 -4.23
C ILE A 192 -3.04 -0.51 -4.25
N LEU A 193 -2.49 -1.63 -4.67
CA LEU A 193 -1.04 -1.83 -4.70
C LEU A 193 -0.35 -0.87 -5.69
N ALA A 194 -0.96 -0.64 -6.85
CA ALA A 194 -0.41 0.24 -7.88
C ALA A 194 -0.14 1.68 -7.41
N GLU A 195 -0.92 2.17 -6.44
CA GLU A 195 -0.73 3.52 -5.88
C GLU A 195 0.52 3.64 -5.01
N ILE A 196 0.91 2.56 -4.33
CA ILE A 196 1.89 2.62 -3.24
C ILE A 196 3.20 1.91 -3.54
N GLN A 197 3.20 0.91 -4.44
CA GLN A 197 4.35 0.02 -4.67
C GLN A 197 5.66 0.73 -5.02
N GLU A 198 5.61 1.86 -5.74
CA GLU A 198 6.79 2.63 -6.13
C GLU A 198 7.09 3.80 -5.15
N ARG A 199 6.25 3.96 -4.13
CA ARG A 199 6.32 5.07 -3.19
C ARG A 199 6.84 4.67 -1.82
N VAL A 200 6.94 3.38 -1.54
CA VAL A 200 7.41 2.82 -0.27
C VAL A 200 8.69 2.02 -0.46
N ASP A 201 9.44 1.83 0.61
CA ASP A 201 10.70 1.08 0.58
C ASP A 201 10.44 -0.43 0.64
N HIS A 202 9.44 -0.83 1.44
CA HIS A 202 9.03 -2.22 1.65
C HIS A 202 7.53 -2.37 1.56
N LEU A 203 7.10 -3.54 1.12
CA LEU A 203 5.72 -3.96 1.05
C LEU A 203 5.50 -5.13 1.99
N VAL A 204 4.37 -5.13 2.69
CA VAL A 204 3.84 -6.27 3.45
C VAL A 204 2.44 -6.55 2.91
N ILE A 205 2.24 -7.71 2.34
CA ILE A 205 0.98 -8.10 1.70
C ILE A 205 0.25 -9.06 2.63
N LEU A 206 -0.91 -8.62 3.12
CA LEU A 206 -1.82 -9.44 3.92
C LEU A 206 -2.92 -10.06 3.08
N ASN A 207 -3.18 -11.34 3.32
CA ASN A 207 -4.31 -12.05 2.77
C ASN A 207 -4.88 -13.00 3.83
N GLY A 208 -6.20 -12.92 4.10
CA GLY A 208 -6.87 -13.79 5.05
C GLY A 208 -6.25 -13.81 6.46
N GLY A 209 -5.78 -12.65 6.96
CA GLY A 209 -5.17 -12.53 8.28
C GLY A 209 -3.72 -13.03 8.37
N ARG A 210 -3.09 -13.41 7.28
CA ARG A 210 -1.70 -13.89 7.21
C ARG A 210 -0.86 -13.02 6.30
N ILE A 211 0.47 -12.99 6.52
CA ILE A 211 1.41 -12.38 5.57
C ILE A 211 1.58 -13.32 4.38
N ALA A 212 1.10 -12.90 3.21
CA ALA A 212 1.28 -13.62 1.96
C ALA A 212 2.68 -13.38 1.38
N ALA A 213 3.20 -12.14 1.50
CA ALA A 213 4.54 -11.78 1.06
C ALA A 213 5.03 -10.52 1.77
N GLN A 214 6.35 -10.37 1.88
CA GLN A 214 6.99 -9.15 2.37
C GLN A 214 8.39 -8.99 1.74
N GLY A 215 8.78 -7.74 1.51
CA GLY A 215 10.08 -7.37 0.93
C GLY A 215 10.01 -6.08 0.14
N THR A 216 11.10 -5.70 -0.52
CA THR A 216 11.13 -4.62 -1.50
C THR A 216 10.34 -5.00 -2.76
N LEU A 217 9.90 -4.01 -3.54
CA LEU A 217 9.23 -4.27 -4.83
C LEU A 217 10.08 -5.17 -5.75
N ALA A 218 11.39 -4.94 -5.78
CA ALA A 218 12.33 -5.72 -6.60
C ALA A 218 12.42 -7.19 -6.13
N GLU A 219 12.52 -7.43 -4.81
CA GLU A 219 12.54 -8.78 -4.24
C GLU A 219 11.23 -9.53 -4.50
N LEU A 220 10.09 -8.84 -4.35
CA LEU A 220 8.79 -9.43 -4.62
C LEU A 220 8.64 -9.79 -6.09
N ARG A 221 9.03 -8.90 -7.01
CA ARG A 221 9.03 -9.18 -8.45
C ARG A 221 9.98 -10.32 -8.82
N ALA A 222 11.17 -10.38 -8.23
CA ALA A 222 12.13 -11.46 -8.51
C ALA A 222 11.65 -12.87 -8.07
N ARG A 223 10.79 -12.93 -7.06
CA ARG A 223 10.15 -14.18 -6.62
C ARG A 223 8.99 -14.60 -7.53
N MET A 224 8.54 -13.71 -8.40
CA MET A 224 7.42 -13.93 -9.32
C MET A 224 7.95 -14.57 -10.62
N VAL A 225 7.92 -15.88 -10.70
CA VAL A 225 8.08 -16.60 -11.98
C VAL A 225 6.70 -16.80 -12.60
N LEU A 226 6.03 -15.67 -12.92
CA LEU A 226 4.73 -15.73 -13.59
C LEU A 226 4.89 -15.47 -15.10
N PRO A 227 4.14 -16.21 -15.93
CA PRO A 227 4.12 -15.94 -17.35
C PRO A 227 3.50 -14.59 -17.66
N SER A 228 4.13 -13.82 -18.55
CA SER A 228 3.53 -12.64 -19.17
C SER A 228 2.48 -13.09 -20.17
N GLU A 229 1.35 -12.38 -20.27
CA GLU A 229 0.34 -12.59 -21.31
C GLU A 229 0.63 -11.66 -22.49
N ILE A 230 0.91 -12.23 -23.66
CA ILE A 230 1.01 -11.49 -24.92
C ILE A 230 -0.28 -11.72 -25.70
N ARG A 231 -1.06 -10.64 -25.87
CA ARG A 231 -2.28 -10.65 -26.69
C ARG A 231 -1.94 -10.14 -28.08
N ILE A 232 -2.18 -10.98 -29.08
CA ILE A 232 -1.88 -10.72 -30.48
C ILE A 232 -3.19 -10.58 -31.24
N THR A 233 -3.48 -9.36 -31.70
CA THR A 233 -4.62 -9.12 -32.60
C THR A 233 -4.19 -9.41 -34.02
N LEU A 234 -4.96 -10.23 -34.76
CA LEU A 234 -4.58 -10.78 -36.04
C LEU A 234 -5.26 -10.09 -37.20
N GLN A 235 -4.66 -10.19 -38.39
CA GLN A 235 -5.38 -10.04 -39.66
C GLN A 235 -6.33 -11.23 -39.85
N ARG A 236 -7.45 -11.01 -40.56
CA ARG A 236 -8.46 -12.05 -40.75
C ARG A 236 -7.87 -13.33 -41.38
N GLY A 237 -8.11 -14.46 -40.72
CA GLY A 237 -7.71 -15.78 -41.21
C GLY A 237 -6.30 -16.24 -40.86
N GLU A 238 -5.49 -15.39 -40.21
CA GLU A 238 -4.07 -15.68 -39.92
C GLU A 238 -3.83 -16.48 -38.63
N GLY A 239 -4.88 -16.84 -37.91
CA GLY A 239 -4.77 -17.52 -36.59
C GLY A 239 -3.97 -18.81 -36.62
N SER A 240 -4.21 -19.66 -37.62
CA SER A 240 -3.51 -20.95 -37.75
C SER A 240 -2.02 -20.79 -38.08
N ARG A 241 -1.66 -19.76 -38.87
CA ARG A 241 -0.27 -19.47 -39.23
C ARG A 241 0.54 -18.99 -38.04
N ILE A 242 0.00 -18.07 -37.26
CA ILE A 242 0.62 -17.58 -36.00
C ILE A 242 0.73 -18.70 -34.95
N HIS A 243 -0.37 -19.48 -34.79
CA HIS A 243 -0.33 -20.61 -33.84
C HIS A 243 0.74 -21.64 -34.24
N ALA A 244 0.82 -22.04 -35.51
CA ALA A 244 1.82 -23.02 -35.95
C ALA A 244 3.27 -22.53 -35.73
N ALA A 245 3.51 -21.23 -35.95
CA ALA A 245 4.84 -20.65 -35.71
C ALA A 245 5.19 -20.59 -34.21
N LEU A 246 4.24 -20.21 -33.35
CA LEU A 246 4.47 -20.12 -31.90
C LEU A 246 4.51 -21.50 -31.22
N ALA A 247 3.79 -22.49 -31.74
CA ALA A 247 3.80 -23.86 -31.24
C ALA A 247 5.19 -24.55 -31.35
N GLN A 248 6.13 -24.00 -32.12
CA GLN A 248 7.51 -24.46 -32.20
C GLN A 248 8.34 -24.13 -30.93
N LEU A 249 7.89 -23.16 -30.12
CA LEU A 249 8.49 -22.82 -28.85
C LEU A 249 7.90 -23.70 -27.74
N ALA A 250 8.74 -24.49 -27.10
CA ALA A 250 8.31 -25.32 -25.98
C ALA A 250 7.90 -24.48 -24.75
N GLY A 251 6.87 -24.93 -24.04
CA GLY A 251 6.46 -24.32 -22.75
C GLY A 251 5.58 -23.08 -22.86
N LEU A 252 5.07 -22.75 -24.06
CA LEU A 252 4.05 -21.70 -24.24
C LEU A 252 2.65 -22.29 -24.07
N GLU A 253 1.80 -21.56 -23.35
CA GLU A 253 0.36 -21.80 -23.34
C GLU A 253 -0.30 -20.87 -24.37
N LEU A 254 -0.95 -21.46 -25.39
CA LEU A 254 -1.56 -20.76 -26.49
C LEU A 254 -3.09 -20.91 -26.44
N THR A 255 -3.80 -19.80 -26.49
CA THR A 255 -5.27 -19.76 -26.57
C THR A 255 -5.67 -18.98 -27.83
N ILE A 256 -6.47 -19.59 -28.72
CA ILE A 256 -6.95 -18.95 -29.94
C ILE A 256 -8.38 -18.47 -29.71
N GLU A 257 -8.64 -17.21 -29.96
CA GLU A 257 -9.94 -16.60 -30.06
C GLU A 257 -10.07 -16.04 -31.52
N ARG A 258 -11.26 -15.94 -32.06
CA ARG A 258 -11.54 -15.63 -33.51
C ARG A 258 -10.49 -14.76 -34.24
N ASP A 259 -10.14 -13.58 -33.68
CA ASP A 259 -9.19 -12.63 -34.28
C ASP A 259 -8.06 -12.28 -33.32
N CYS A 260 -7.79 -13.14 -32.30
CA CYS A 260 -6.78 -12.91 -31.27
C CYS A 260 -6.12 -14.23 -30.85
N VAL A 261 -4.81 -14.22 -30.68
CA VAL A 261 -4.06 -15.28 -30.01
C VAL A 261 -3.51 -14.73 -28.71
N ARG A 262 -3.74 -15.44 -27.61
CA ARG A 262 -3.11 -15.16 -26.31
C ARG A 262 -1.99 -16.16 -26.09
N VAL A 263 -0.85 -15.64 -25.67
CA VAL A 263 0.36 -16.43 -25.40
C VAL A 263 0.76 -16.16 -23.95
N ALA A 264 0.72 -17.17 -23.12
CA ALA A 264 1.37 -17.10 -21.81
C ALA A 264 2.81 -17.62 -21.96
N CYS A 265 3.79 -16.76 -21.66
CA CYS A 265 5.21 -17.09 -21.77
C CYS A 265 6.01 -16.61 -20.55
N LEU A 266 7.02 -17.36 -20.19
CA LEU A 266 7.96 -16.96 -19.14
C LEU A 266 8.83 -15.76 -19.62
N PRO A 267 9.40 -14.97 -18.69
CA PRO A 267 10.18 -13.76 -19.04
C PRO A 267 11.32 -14.00 -20.02
N ASP A 268 11.99 -15.16 -19.93
CA ASP A 268 13.10 -15.59 -20.81
C ASP A 268 12.62 -15.96 -22.22
N GLN A 269 11.37 -16.38 -22.38
CA GLN A 269 10.76 -16.75 -23.68
C GLN A 269 10.21 -15.54 -24.45
N LYS A 270 9.98 -14.41 -23.77
CA LYS A 270 9.30 -13.24 -24.34
C LYS A 270 9.96 -12.74 -25.63
N LEU A 271 11.30 -12.60 -25.62
CA LEU A 271 12.04 -12.13 -26.81
C LEU A 271 11.92 -13.10 -27.98
N ALA A 272 11.89 -14.40 -27.74
CA ALA A 272 11.72 -15.42 -28.79
C ALA A 272 10.31 -15.31 -29.41
N VAL A 273 9.28 -15.12 -28.59
CA VAL A 273 7.90 -14.89 -29.08
C VAL A 273 7.84 -13.62 -29.93
N LEU A 274 8.40 -12.50 -29.45
CA LEU A 274 8.40 -11.24 -30.20
C LEU A 274 9.19 -11.35 -31.51
N HIS A 275 10.28 -12.10 -31.55
CA HIS A 275 11.05 -12.33 -32.77
C HIS A 275 10.24 -13.09 -33.85
N ILE A 276 9.50 -14.13 -33.44
CA ILE A 276 8.60 -14.86 -34.36
C ILE A 276 7.49 -13.94 -34.88
N LEU A 277 6.89 -13.12 -34.00
CA LEU A 277 5.83 -12.18 -34.40
C LEU A 277 6.36 -11.10 -35.37
N ALA A 278 7.58 -10.62 -35.15
CA ALA A 278 8.21 -9.67 -36.06
C ALA A 278 8.44 -10.26 -37.48
N ALA A 279 8.79 -11.56 -37.56
CA ALA A 279 8.90 -12.25 -38.85
C ALA A 279 7.55 -12.48 -39.55
N LEU A 280 6.44 -12.36 -38.84
CA LEU A 280 5.07 -12.52 -39.31
C LEU A 280 4.25 -11.20 -39.21
N ALA A 281 4.93 -10.06 -39.35
CA ALA A 281 4.32 -8.74 -39.20
C ALA A 281 3.12 -8.48 -40.12
N ASP A 282 3.08 -9.13 -41.28
CA ASP A 282 1.96 -9.11 -42.25
C ASP A 282 0.69 -9.75 -41.69
N ALA A 283 0.80 -10.70 -40.78
CA ALA A 283 -0.32 -11.41 -40.15
C ALA A 283 -0.78 -10.73 -38.82
N VAL A 284 0.04 -9.86 -38.24
CA VAL A 284 -0.22 -9.20 -36.94
C VAL A 284 -0.75 -7.80 -37.19
N ARG A 285 -1.86 -7.46 -36.50
CA ARG A 285 -2.43 -6.11 -36.51
C ARG A 285 -1.96 -5.29 -35.28
N ASP A 286 -1.89 -5.93 -34.13
CA ASP A 286 -1.50 -5.27 -32.86
C ASP A 286 -0.97 -6.29 -31.87
N ILE A 287 -0.10 -5.84 -30.95
CA ILE A 287 0.46 -6.64 -29.86
C ILE A 287 0.31 -5.85 -28.56
N ALA A 288 -0.38 -6.43 -27.59
CA ALA A 288 -0.44 -5.92 -26.22
C ALA A 288 0.27 -6.92 -25.29
N ILE A 289 1.17 -6.42 -24.46
CA ILE A 289 1.90 -7.22 -23.47
C ILE A 289 1.41 -6.84 -22.08
N HIS A 290 0.86 -7.81 -21.37
CA HIS A 290 0.43 -7.68 -20.00
C HIS A 290 1.42 -8.40 -19.09
N GLU A 291 2.19 -7.62 -18.32
CA GLU A 291 3.03 -8.16 -17.27
C GLU A 291 2.14 -8.51 -16.07
N PRO A 292 2.35 -9.67 -15.43
CA PRO A 292 1.62 -10.01 -14.22
C PRO A 292 1.91 -8.98 -13.14
N SER A 293 0.85 -8.48 -12.51
CA SER A 293 0.98 -7.56 -11.38
C SER A 293 1.12 -8.31 -10.07
N LEU A 294 1.70 -7.66 -9.06
CA LEU A 294 1.70 -8.20 -7.69
C LEU A 294 0.27 -8.38 -7.16
N GLU A 295 -0.69 -7.57 -7.66
CA GLU A 295 -2.11 -7.67 -7.31
C GLU A 295 -2.70 -8.98 -7.81
N ASP A 296 -2.39 -9.37 -9.05
CA ASP A 296 -2.86 -10.63 -9.64
C ASP A 296 -2.38 -11.83 -8.81
N LEU A 297 -1.14 -11.79 -8.35
CA LEU A 297 -0.55 -12.89 -7.61
C LEU A 297 -1.06 -13.01 -6.18
N PHE A 298 -1.05 -11.90 -5.43
CA PHE A 298 -1.24 -11.93 -3.97
C PHE A 298 -2.65 -11.59 -3.53
N LEU A 299 -3.42 -10.87 -4.34
CA LEU A 299 -4.77 -10.43 -4.01
C LEU A 299 -5.86 -11.19 -4.78
N GLY A 300 -5.48 -11.99 -5.80
CA GLY A 300 -6.40 -12.83 -6.55
C GLY A 300 -7.34 -12.05 -7.50
N TYR A 301 -6.98 -10.82 -7.86
CA TYR A 301 -7.76 -10.01 -8.80
C TYR A 301 -7.52 -10.36 -10.28
N GLY A 302 -6.49 -11.15 -10.60
CA GLY A 302 -6.19 -11.62 -11.95
C GLY A 302 -7.15 -12.71 -12.39
N GLY A 303 -8.10 -12.37 -13.25
CA GLY A 303 -9.20 -13.25 -13.68
C GLY A 303 -8.83 -14.47 -14.54
N ALA A 304 -7.53 -14.76 -14.78
CA ALA A 304 -7.10 -15.93 -15.56
C ALA A 304 -6.36 -16.99 -14.72
N TYR A 305 -5.69 -16.63 -13.63
CA TYR A 305 -4.86 -17.55 -12.83
C TYR A 305 -5.46 -17.90 -11.46
N GLY A 306 -6.57 -17.30 -11.05
CA GLY A 306 -7.27 -17.53 -9.76
C GLY A 306 -8.21 -18.74 -9.72
N ARG A 307 -8.28 -19.59 -10.75
CA ARG A 307 -9.21 -20.74 -10.80
C ARG A 307 -8.53 -22.12 -10.75
N GLN A 308 -7.38 -22.24 -10.09
CA GLN A 308 -6.85 -23.56 -9.77
C GLN A 308 -6.27 -23.55 -8.36
N ARG A 309 -7.17 -23.70 -7.35
CA ARG A 309 -6.98 -24.54 -6.15
C ARG A 309 -8.30 -24.78 -5.47
#